data_47550048a0163c3069809ba43af34c3f
#
_entry.id   47550048a0163c3069809ba43af34c3f
#
_cell.length_a   1.000
_cell.length_b   1.000
_cell.length_c   1.000
_cell.angle_alpha   90.00
_cell.angle_beta   90.00
_cell.angle_gamma   90.00
#
_symmetry.space_group_name_H-M   'P 1'
#
loop_
_entity.id
_entity.type
_entity.pdbx_description
1 polymer ?
#
loop_
_entity_poly.entity_id
_entity_poly.type
_entity_poly.pdbx_seq_one_letter_code
_entity_poly.pdbx_strand_id
1 'polypeptide(L)'
;MEASIGNSTTPGTRKNALDAIRLIFENLDTAYTDGNNIEARRNMLRASYFAGCAFTKSYVGYVHAIAHSLGGKYNVPHGLANAVILPMVLETYGDSITHKLRNLAVTAGLCDKHEDDKTAARMFIDAIKDMKKRFSIGDYIPEIQETDIPELAHYADKEANPLYPVPVLM
;
A
#
# COMPACT_ATOMS: atom_id res chain seq x y z
N MET A 1 2.30 3.86 1.04
CA MET A 1 1.22 3.77 2.03
C MET A 1 1.74 3.33 3.39
N GLU A 2 2.35 2.16 3.57
CA GLU A 2 2.83 1.69 4.88
C GLU A 2 3.72 2.72 5.61
N ALA A 3 4.66 3.36 4.92
CA ALA A 3 5.48 4.45 5.49
C ALA A 3 4.69 5.65 6.03
N SER A 4 3.42 5.82 5.65
CA SER A 4 2.56 6.91 6.14
C SER A 4 1.65 6.50 7.29
N ILE A 5 1.37 5.20 7.43
CA ILE A 5 0.53 4.67 8.51
C ILE A 5 1.34 4.09 9.67
N GLY A 6 2.61 3.75 9.46
CA GLY A 6 3.51 3.23 10.48
C GLY A 6 3.79 4.22 11.61
N ASN A 7 4.34 3.71 12.72
CA ASN A 7 4.59 4.49 13.93
C ASN A 7 5.91 5.31 13.90
N SER A 8 6.78 5.09 12.88
CA SER A 8 8.02 5.86 12.67
C SER A 8 7.89 7.00 11.65
N THR A 9 6.67 7.32 11.23
CA THR A 9 6.41 8.39 10.27
C THR A 9 6.84 9.75 10.81
N THR A 10 7.72 10.46 10.08
CA THR A 10 8.14 11.82 10.37
C THR A 10 7.40 12.82 9.46
N PRO A 11 7.43 14.15 9.75
CA PRO A 11 6.84 15.14 8.85
C PRO A 11 7.41 15.07 7.42
N GLY A 12 8.72 14.83 7.26
CA GLY A 12 9.37 14.74 5.96
C GLY A 12 8.96 13.48 5.19
N THR A 13 8.93 12.30 5.84
CA THR A 13 8.51 11.05 5.20
C THR A 13 7.02 11.05 4.90
N ARG A 14 6.20 11.67 5.77
CA ARG A 14 4.77 11.87 5.51
C ARG A 14 4.57 12.71 4.26
N LYS A 15 5.27 13.85 4.13
CA LYS A 15 5.18 14.70 2.95
C LYS A 15 5.48 13.90 1.68
N ASN A 16 6.59 13.17 1.66
CA ASN A 16 6.95 12.35 0.50
C ASN A 16 5.90 11.27 0.20
N ALA A 17 5.36 10.61 1.22
CA ALA A 17 4.31 9.60 1.03
C ALA A 17 3.02 10.20 0.46
N LEU A 18 2.59 11.39 0.92
CA LEU A 18 1.42 12.09 0.40
C LEU A 18 1.64 12.57 -1.04
N ASP A 19 2.82 13.13 -1.35
CA ASP A 19 3.17 13.53 -2.72
C ASP A 19 3.15 12.31 -3.68
N ALA A 20 3.63 11.16 -3.23
CA ALA A 20 3.57 9.91 -4.00
C ALA A 20 2.11 9.46 -4.23
N ILE A 21 1.27 9.44 -3.19
CA ILE A 21 -0.15 9.07 -3.28
C ILE A 21 -0.87 9.96 -4.28
N ARG A 22 -0.74 11.28 -4.15
CA ARG A 22 -1.37 12.22 -5.08
C ARG A 22 -0.98 11.94 -6.53
N LEU A 23 0.31 11.83 -6.81
CA LEU A 23 0.79 11.56 -8.17
C LEU A 23 0.30 10.21 -8.71
N ILE A 24 0.21 9.18 -7.88
CA ILE A 24 -0.32 7.86 -8.29
C ILE A 24 -1.79 7.99 -8.69
N PHE A 25 -2.62 8.58 -7.83
CA PHE A 25 -4.06 8.70 -8.12
C PHE A 25 -4.36 9.60 -9.33
N GLU A 26 -3.53 10.62 -9.56
CA GLU A 26 -3.68 11.51 -10.72
C GLU A 26 -3.20 10.89 -12.05
N ASN A 27 -2.26 9.94 -12.03
CA ASN A 27 -1.54 9.58 -13.26
C ASN A 27 -1.51 8.08 -13.57
N LEU A 28 -1.80 7.17 -12.63
CA LEU A 28 -1.60 5.74 -12.83
C LEU A 28 -2.50 5.18 -13.94
N ASP A 29 -3.79 5.55 -13.96
CA ASP A 29 -4.73 5.11 -14.99
C ASP A 29 -4.25 5.56 -16.39
N THR A 30 -3.84 6.82 -16.53
CA THR A 30 -3.32 7.35 -17.79
C THR A 30 -2.01 6.65 -18.20
N ALA A 31 -1.09 6.47 -17.26
CA ALA A 31 0.18 5.79 -17.56
C ALA A 31 0.01 4.32 -17.96
N TYR A 32 -1.05 3.66 -17.44
CA TYR A 32 -1.39 2.28 -17.78
C TYR A 32 -2.07 2.17 -19.14
N THR A 33 -3.04 3.06 -19.43
CA THR A 33 -3.85 3.00 -20.67
C THR A 33 -3.13 3.62 -21.88
N ASP A 34 -2.29 4.63 -21.65
CA ASP A 34 -1.48 5.29 -22.68
C ASP A 34 0.01 5.30 -22.31
N GLY A 35 0.70 4.24 -22.68
CA GLY A 35 2.15 4.10 -22.46
C GLY A 35 3.01 5.16 -23.15
N ASN A 36 2.47 5.95 -24.08
CA ASN A 36 3.16 7.04 -24.77
C ASN A 36 2.99 8.40 -24.07
N ASN A 37 2.12 8.48 -23.07
CA ASN A 37 1.95 9.71 -22.30
C ASN A 37 3.16 9.97 -21.39
N ILE A 38 4.11 10.71 -21.91
CA ILE A 38 5.40 11.00 -21.24
C ILE A 38 5.20 11.74 -19.91
N GLU A 39 4.19 12.59 -19.81
CA GLU A 39 3.93 13.32 -18.57
C GLU A 39 3.43 12.40 -17.47
N ALA A 40 2.44 11.56 -17.74
CA ALA A 40 1.93 10.57 -16.79
C ALA A 40 3.06 9.61 -16.34
N ARG A 41 3.86 9.11 -17.28
CA ARG A 41 5.03 8.25 -16.98
C ARG A 41 6.07 8.95 -16.11
N ARG A 42 6.37 10.21 -16.40
CA ARG A 42 7.29 11.04 -15.58
C ARG A 42 6.74 11.21 -14.16
N ASN A 43 5.45 11.48 -14.02
CA ASN A 43 4.79 11.63 -12.72
C ASN A 43 4.78 10.33 -11.94
N MET A 44 4.59 9.18 -12.59
CA MET A 44 4.71 7.86 -11.94
C MET A 44 6.15 7.58 -11.47
N LEU A 45 7.16 7.94 -12.26
CA LEU A 45 8.56 7.83 -11.84
C LEU A 45 8.87 8.70 -10.62
N ARG A 46 8.36 9.94 -10.59
CA ARG A 46 8.47 10.84 -9.43
C ARG A 46 7.74 10.28 -8.21
N ALA A 47 6.56 9.70 -8.39
CA ALA A 47 5.81 9.04 -7.33
C ALA A 47 6.62 7.88 -6.72
N SER A 48 7.23 7.04 -7.56
CA SER A 48 8.11 5.96 -7.11
C SER A 48 9.31 6.49 -6.30
N TYR A 49 9.95 7.55 -6.77
CA TYR A 49 11.05 8.20 -6.04
C TYR A 49 10.61 8.73 -4.67
N PHE A 50 9.49 9.45 -4.59
CA PHE A 50 8.97 9.95 -3.32
C PHE A 50 8.57 8.82 -2.37
N ALA A 51 7.95 7.75 -2.89
CA ALA A 51 7.65 6.56 -2.10
C ALA A 51 8.93 5.94 -1.53
N GLY A 52 9.98 5.81 -2.35
CA GLY A 52 11.30 5.36 -1.93
C GLY A 52 11.89 6.20 -0.80
N CYS A 53 11.87 7.54 -0.95
CA CYS A 53 12.32 8.47 0.10
C CYS A 53 11.52 8.33 1.41
N ALA A 54 10.23 7.99 1.32
CA ALA A 54 9.39 7.81 2.50
C ALA A 54 9.76 6.51 3.24
N PHE A 55 9.73 5.36 2.57
CA PHE A 55 9.91 4.07 3.25
C PHE A 55 11.36 3.77 3.65
N THR A 56 12.35 4.34 2.98
CA THR A 56 13.76 4.18 3.39
C THR A 56 14.02 4.68 4.82
N LYS A 57 13.24 5.64 5.30
CA LYS A 57 13.37 6.22 6.65
C LYS A 57 12.26 5.81 7.61
N SER A 58 11.06 5.52 7.09
CA SER A 58 9.90 5.16 7.91
C SER A 58 9.53 3.69 7.82
N TYR A 59 10.34 2.91 7.12
CA TYR A 59 10.17 1.48 6.93
C TYR A 59 8.85 1.13 6.19
N VAL A 60 8.60 -0.15 6.10
CA VAL A 60 7.39 -0.78 5.53
C VAL A 60 6.63 -1.49 6.65
N GLY A 61 5.80 -2.48 6.35
CA GLY A 61 5.02 -3.21 7.34
C GLY A 61 4.60 -4.59 6.85
N TYR A 62 3.45 -5.08 7.32
CA TYR A 62 2.98 -6.43 7.00
C TYR A 62 2.73 -6.68 5.53
N VAL A 63 2.33 -5.67 4.75
CA VAL A 63 2.15 -5.85 3.30
C VAL A 63 3.45 -6.33 2.66
N HIS A 64 4.57 -5.68 2.97
CA HIS A 64 5.87 -6.06 2.44
C HIS A 64 6.39 -7.37 3.04
N ALA A 65 6.25 -7.58 4.35
CA ALA A 65 6.69 -8.82 5.00
C ALA A 65 5.98 -10.05 4.41
N ILE A 66 4.67 -9.97 4.20
CA ILE A 66 3.89 -11.03 3.54
C ILE A 66 4.32 -11.18 2.07
N ALA A 67 4.49 -10.07 1.34
CA ALA A 67 4.93 -10.10 -0.04
C ALA A 67 6.34 -10.71 -0.21
N HIS A 68 7.25 -10.47 0.72
CA HIS A 68 8.58 -11.09 0.74
C HIS A 68 8.50 -12.60 0.95
N SER A 69 7.68 -13.05 1.90
CA SER A 69 7.42 -14.46 2.16
C SER A 69 6.86 -15.18 0.91
N LEU A 70 5.87 -14.56 0.25
CA LEU A 70 5.28 -15.08 -1.00
C LEU A 70 6.29 -15.08 -2.16
N GLY A 71 7.07 -14.02 -2.29
CA GLY A 71 8.12 -13.93 -3.31
C GLY A 71 9.19 -14.99 -3.13
N GLY A 72 9.60 -15.25 -1.88
CA GLY A 72 10.59 -16.27 -1.55
C GLY A 72 10.14 -17.69 -1.83
N LYS A 73 8.88 -18.02 -1.55
CA LYS A 73 8.37 -19.39 -1.72
C LYS A 73 7.82 -19.67 -3.13
N TYR A 74 7.07 -18.72 -3.70
CA TYR A 74 6.33 -18.96 -4.95
C TYR A 74 6.85 -18.12 -6.13
N ASN A 75 7.90 -17.33 -5.92
CA ASN A 75 8.42 -16.41 -6.92
C ASN A 75 7.35 -15.44 -7.49
N VAL A 76 6.37 -15.07 -6.64
CA VAL A 76 5.35 -14.10 -7.01
C VAL A 76 6.00 -12.74 -7.26
N PRO A 77 5.70 -12.06 -8.37
CA PRO A 77 6.23 -10.72 -8.61
C PRO A 77 5.90 -9.77 -7.44
N HIS A 78 6.92 -9.11 -6.89
CA HIS A 78 6.80 -8.32 -5.66
C HIS A 78 5.67 -7.28 -5.71
N GLY A 79 5.54 -6.55 -6.83
CA GLY A 79 4.47 -5.57 -6.99
C GLY A 79 3.07 -6.20 -7.00
N LEU A 80 2.92 -7.39 -7.60
CA LEU A 80 1.65 -8.13 -7.60
C LEU A 80 1.28 -8.58 -6.18
N ALA A 81 2.22 -9.19 -5.46
CA ALA A 81 1.99 -9.61 -4.07
C ALA A 81 1.55 -8.44 -3.20
N ASN A 82 2.27 -7.30 -3.27
CA ASN A 82 1.89 -6.09 -2.54
C ASN A 82 0.48 -5.60 -2.92
N ALA A 83 0.13 -5.58 -4.20
CA ALA A 83 -1.17 -5.09 -4.66
C ALA A 83 -2.33 -5.98 -4.17
N VAL A 84 -2.14 -7.30 -4.15
CA VAL A 84 -3.15 -8.25 -3.65
C VAL A 84 -3.33 -8.13 -2.14
N ILE A 85 -2.24 -8.09 -1.38
CA ILE A 85 -2.24 -8.11 0.09
C ILE A 85 -2.67 -6.75 0.69
N LEU A 86 -2.38 -5.64 0.05
CA LEU A 86 -2.57 -4.30 0.61
C LEU A 86 -3.98 -4.04 1.16
N PRO A 87 -5.09 -4.26 0.42
CA PRO A 87 -6.42 -3.98 0.95
C PRO A 87 -6.74 -4.82 2.20
N MET A 88 -6.34 -6.09 2.21
CA MET A 88 -6.59 -7.03 3.31
C MET A 88 -5.90 -6.56 4.60
N VAL A 89 -4.63 -6.17 4.51
CA VAL A 89 -3.86 -5.65 5.66
C VAL A 89 -4.46 -4.34 6.17
N LEU A 90 -4.86 -3.43 5.27
CA LEU A 90 -5.50 -2.18 5.70
C LEU A 90 -6.83 -2.43 6.42
N GLU A 91 -7.64 -3.39 5.96
CA GLU A 91 -8.88 -3.79 6.62
C GLU A 91 -8.61 -4.44 7.98
N THR A 92 -7.59 -5.28 8.09
CA THR A 92 -7.21 -5.94 9.35
C THR A 92 -6.77 -4.94 10.42
N TYR A 93 -6.08 -3.87 10.06
CA TYR A 93 -5.74 -2.79 10.99
C TYR A 93 -6.98 -2.05 11.55
N GLY A 94 -8.10 -2.07 10.83
CA GLY A 94 -9.39 -1.53 11.26
C GLY A 94 -9.33 -0.09 11.74
N ASP A 95 -9.96 0.17 12.89
CA ASP A 95 -10.08 1.51 13.45
C ASP A 95 -8.72 2.17 13.83
N SER A 96 -7.66 1.39 14.00
CA SER A 96 -6.36 1.89 14.43
C SER A 96 -5.68 2.84 13.45
N ILE A 97 -6.07 2.80 12.17
CA ILE A 97 -5.47 3.61 11.10
C ILE A 97 -6.46 4.52 10.37
N THR A 98 -7.74 4.57 10.77
CA THR A 98 -8.79 5.34 10.04
C THR A 98 -8.41 6.79 9.85
N HIS A 99 -7.92 7.48 10.88
CA HIS A 99 -7.46 8.87 10.75
C HIS A 99 -6.29 9.03 9.77
N LYS A 100 -5.37 8.07 9.75
CA LYS A 100 -4.23 8.09 8.81
C LYS A 100 -4.73 7.84 7.38
N LEU A 101 -5.66 6.89 7.18
CA LEU A 101 -6.28 6.61 5.88
C LEU A 101 -7.13 7.79 5.37
N ARG A 102 -7.84 8.51 6.24
CA ARG A 102 -8.53 9.74 5.84
C ARG A 102 -7.57 10.75 5.21
N ASN A 103 -6.40 10.96 5.81
CA ASN A 103 -5.40 11.86 5.24
C ASN A 103 -4.94 11.42 3.84
N LEU A 104 -4.85 10.10 3.60
CA LEU A 104 -4.55 9.56 2.27
C LEU A 104 -5.72 9.75 1.31
N ALA A 105 -6.97 9.52 1.74
CA ALA A 105 -8.17 9.72 0.94
C ALA A 105 -8.31 11.17 0.48
N VAL A 106 -8.15 12.13 1.39
CA VAL A 106 -8.15 13.57 1.06
C VAL A 106 -7.05 13.90 0.06
N THR A 107 -5.84 13.38 0.27
CA THR A 107 -4.69 13.61 -0.63
C THR A 107 -4.91 13.00 -2.02
N ALA A 108 -5.59 11.86 -2.09
CA ALA A 108 -5.97 11.20 -3.33
C ALA A 108 -7.17 11.88 -4.04
N GLY A 109 -7.78 12.89 -3.43
CA GLY A 109 -8.95 13.58 -3.98
C GLY A 109 -10.25 12.76 -3.92
N LEU A 110 -10.33 11.77 -3.03
CA LEU A 110 -11.50 10.87 -2.89
C LEU A 110 -12.59 11.46 -2.00
N CYS A 111 -12.23 12.33 -1.06
CA CYS A 111 -13.15 13.03 -0.19
C CYS A 111 -12.58 14.40 0.22
N ASP A 112 -13.41 15.23 0.84
CA ASP A 112 -12.95 16.49 1.41
C ASP A 112 -12.38 16.31 2.83
N LYS A 113 -11.76 17.37 3.36
CA LYS A 113 -11.10 17.34 4.68
C LYS A 113 -12.07 17.23 5.88
N HIS A 114 -13.36 17.35 5.66
CA HIS A 114 -14.39 17.30 6.71
C HIS A 114 -15.09 15.94 6.79
N GLU A 115 -14.74 15.01 5.87
CA GLU A 115 -15.27 13.65 5.91
C GLU A 115 -14.85 12.94 7.19
N ASP A 116 -15.73 12.08 7.73
CA ASP A 116 -15.40 11.29 8.91
C ASP A 116 -14.32 10.25 8.63
N ASP A 117 -13.55 9.90 9.66
CA ASP A 117 -12.38 9.04 9.53
C ASP A 117 -12.72 7.65 8.98
N LYS A 118 -13.85 7.06 9.40
CA LYS A 118 -14.24 5.70 8.97
C LYS A 118 -14.74 5.67 7.54
N THR A 119 -15.55 6.64 7.16
CA THR A 119 -16.05 6.77 5.79
C THR A 119 -14.90 7.03 4.82
N ALA A 120 -14.04 8.00 5.13
CA ALA A 120 -12.88 8.30 4.30
C ALA A 120 -11.90 7.11 4.20
N ALA A 121 -11.66 6.38 5.29
CA ALA A 121 -10.84 5.18 5.26
C ALA A 121 -11.42 4.11 4.34
N ARG A 122 -12.73 3.88 4.41
CA ARG A 122 -13.43 2.95 3.51
C ARG A 122 -13.30 3.39 2.06
N MET A 123 -13.57 4.67 1.75
CA MET A 123 -13.42 5.22 0.40
C MET A 123 -12.00 4.98 -0.16
N PHE A 124 -10.98 5.14 0.68
CA PHE A 124 -9.60 4.91 0.26
C PHE A 124 -9.32 3.44 -0.05
N ILE A 125 -9.77 2.51 0.80
CA ILE A 125 -9.61 1.06 0.59
C ILE A 125 -10.40 0.62 -0.65
N ASP A 126 -11.63 1.08 -0.81
CA ASP A 126 -12.46 0.76 -1.98
C ASP A 126 -11.84 1.27 -3.28
N ALA A 127 -11.25 2.48 -3.28
CA ALA A 127 -10.54 3.01 -4.43
C ALA A 127 -9.33 2.15 -4.83
N ILE A 128 -8.61 1.57 -3.86
CA ILE A 128 -7.52 0.60 -4.14
C ILE A 128 -8.09 -0.68 -4.76
N LYS A 129 -9.18 -1.21 -4.22
CA LYS A 129 -9.85 -2.41 -4.75
C LYS A 129 -10.35 -2.18 -6.18
N ASP A 130 -10.93 -1.03 -6.45
CA ASP A 130 -11.39 -0.67 -7.81
C ASP A 130 -10.21 -0.49 -8.77
N MET A 131 -9.12 0.09 -8.31
CA MET A 131 -7.88 0.19 -9.10
C MET A 131 -7.33 -1.20 -9.46
N LYS A 132 -7.32 -2.15 -8.51
CA LYS A 132 -6.97 -3.56 -8.79
C LYS A 132 -7.85 -4.15 -9.89
N LYS A 133 -9.17 -3.98 -9.81
CA LYS A 133 -10.11 -4.48 -10.84
C LYS A 133 -9.81 -3.89 -12.21
N ARG A 134 -9.59 -2.56 -12.29
CA ARG A 134 -9.26 -1.89 -13.56
C ARG A 134 -7.97 -2.42 -14.19
N PHE A 135 -7.00 -2.82 -13.39
CA PHE A 135 -5.72 -3.36 -13.86
C PHE A 135 -5.69 -4.89 -13.93
N SER A 136 -6.86 -5.54 -13.81
CA SER A 136 -6.98 -7.01 -13.86
C SER A 136 -6.13 -7.74 -12.82
N ILE A 137 -5.92 -7.12 -11.65
CA ILE A 137 -5.26 -7.73 -10.49
C ILE A 137 -6.31 -8.47 -9.66
N GLY A 138 -6.15 -9.78 -9.51
CA GLY A 138 -7.05 -10.63 -8.73
C GLY A 138 -7.05 -10.33 -7.22
N ASP A 139 -8.00 -10.94 -6.50
CA ASP A 139 -8.10 -10.79 -5.05
C ASP A 139 -7.31 -11.83 -4.28
N TYR A 140 -6.73 -12.81 -4.95
CA TYR A 140 -5.90 -13.87 -4.37
C TYR A 140 -4.77 -14.25 -5.33
N ILE A 141 -3.80 -14.97 -4.82
CA ILE A 141 -2.66 -15.51 -5.57
C ILE A 141 -2.89 -17.02 -5.71
N PRO A 142 -3.17 -17.52 -6.93
CA PRO A 142 -3.62 -18.90 -7.14
C PRO A 142 -2.59 -19.97 -6.74
N GLU A 143 -1.32 -19.61 -6.74
CA GLU A 143 -0.21 -20.52 -6.45
C GLU A 143 -0.11 -20.91 -4.96
N ILE A 144 -0.72 -20.15 -4.06
CA ILE A 144 -0.63 -20.37 -2.62
C ILE A 144 -1.37 -21.66 -2.24
N GLN A 145 -0.66 -22.55 -1.55
CA GLN A 145 -1.22 -23.76 -0.95
C GLN A 145 -1.60 -23.48 0.51
N GLU A 146 -2.77 -23.92 0.95
CA GLU A 146 -3.23 -23.74 2.34
C GLU A 146 -2.26 -24.33 3.35
N THR A 147 -1.62 -25.46 3.02
CA THR A 147 -0.61 -26.12 3.85
C THR A 147 0.61 -25.25 4.15
N ASP A 148 0.89 -24.27 3.31
CA ASP A 148 2.06 -23.41 3.42
C ASP A 148 1.79 -22.12 4.21
N ILE A 149 0.50 -21.80 4.45
CA ILE A 149 0.11 -20.56 5.16
C ILE A 149 0.79 -20.43 6.53
N PRO A 150 0.88 -21.47 7.38
CA PRO A 150 1.56 -21.33 8.68
C PRO A 150 3.03 -20.94 8.54
N GLU A 151 3.74 -21.50 7.57
CA GLU A 151 5.15 -21.18 7.31
C GLU A 151 5.31 -19.73 6.79
N LEU A 152 4.46 -19.34 5.82
CA LEU A 152 4.46 -17.99 5.25
C LEU A 152 4.15 -16.93 6.33
N ALA A 153 3.17 -17.20 7.19
CA ALA A 153 2.82 -16.34 8.30
C ALA A 153 3.98 -16.21 9.30
N HIS A 154 4.65 -17.33 9.62
CA HIS A 154 5.81 -17.32 10.51
C HIS A 154 6.95 -16.42 9.97
N TYR A 155 7.26 -16.52 8.67
CA TYR A 155 8.29 -15.64 8.09
C TYR A 155 7.89 -14.17 8.08
N ALA A 156 6.63 -13.87 7.75
CA ALA A 156 6.12 -12.51 7.77
C ALA A 156 6.12 -11.91 9.20
N ASP A 157 5.73 -12.70 10.20
CA ASP A 157 5.78 -12.32 11.63
C ASP A 157 7.22 -12.03 12.07
N LYS A 158 8.15 -12.94 11.79
CA LYS A 158 9.56 -12.83 12.14
C LYS A 158 10.22 -11.60 11.51
N GLU A 159 9.77 -11.19 10.33
CA GLU A 159 10.27 -9.99 9.67
C GLU A 159 9.57 -8.73 10.23
N ALA A 160 8.23 -8.72 10.27
CA ALA A 160 7.49 -7.50 10.58
C ALA A 160 7.61 -7.07 12.04
N ASN A 161 7.38 -7.99 12.97
CA ASN A 161 7.22 -7.62 14.39
C ASN A 161 8.50 -7.06 15.03
N PRO A 162 9.71 -7.62 14.80
CA PRO A 162 10.90 -7.02 15.37
C PRO A 162 11.48 -5.86 14.57
N LEU A 163 11.18 -5.73 13.27
CA LEU A 163 11.90 -4.82 12.37
C LEU A 163 11.07 -3.61 11.91
N TYR A 164 9.74 -3.74 11.81
CA TYR A 164 8.90 -2.72 11.23
C TYR A 164 8.05 -1.99 12.26
N PRO A 165 7.96 -0.67 12.17
CA PRO A 165 7.12 0.14 13.08
C PRO A 165 5.64 0.09 12.65
N VAL A 166 5.06 -1.11 12.66
CA VAL A 166 3.67 -1.34 12.28
C VAL A 166 2.70 -0.57 13.19
N PRO A 167 1.52 -0.18 12.69
CA PRO A 167 0.52 0.54 13.50
C PRO A 167 0.07 -0.23 14.73
N VAL A 168 -0.17 -1.53 14.55
CA VAL A 168 -0.60 -2.51 15.56
C VAL A 168 0.00 -3.85 15.20
N LEU A 169 0.43 -4.61 16.19
CA LEU A 169 0.87 -6.00 16.00
C LEU A 169 -0.33 -6.90 15.65
N MET A 170 -0.16 -7.78 14.68
CA MET A 170 -1.15 -8.76 14.23
C MET A 170 -0.63 -10.17 14.51
#